data_d6a5f998cce8660cc0e4a8a2bcef3bb3
#
_entry.id   d6a5f998cce8660cc0e4a8a2bcef3bb3
#
_cell.length_a   1.000
_cell.length_b   1.000
_cell.length_c   1.000
_cell.angle_alpha   90.00
_cell.angle_beta   90.00
_cell.angle_gamma   90.00
#
_symmetry.space_group_name_H-M   'P 1'
#
loop_
_entity.id
_entity.type
_entity.pdbx_description
1 polymer ?
#
loop_
_entity_poly.entity_id
_entity_poly.type
_entity_poly.pdbx_seq_one_letter_code
_entity_poly.pdbx_strand_id
1 'polypeptide(L)'
;MRKIARYIYVGLAWTELVFLFIPVFVAGMALFVRNSYWSDHSAIGWITGWPFLLLIIAGLVGWIPRRLAAWLVGMILLHTLHTLLPSFKADLPVLSAVHPVSAVFLIWVTLTHARRANQLLLEPRGGSDNMKQPAQIEPSTQS
;
A
#
# COMPACT_ATOMS: atom_id res chain seq x y z
N MET A 1 -16.20 -12.41 6.95
CA MET A 1 -15.89 -11.45 5.88
C MET A 1 -14.71 -10.54 6.22
N ARG A 2 -14.66 -9.82 7.34
CA ARG A 2 -13.53 -8.91 7.71
C ARG A 2 -12.14 -9.56 7.65
N LYS A 3 -11.98 -10.78 8.18
CA LYS A 3 -10.69 -11.48 8.21
C LYS A 3 -10.17 -11.76 6.79
N ILE A 4 -11.05 -12.25 5.92
CA ILE A 4 -10.70 -12.52 4.50
C ILE A 4 -10.30 -11.22 3.81
N ALA A 5 -11.06 -10.13 4.00
CA ALA A 5 -10.75 -8.82 3.40
C ALA A 5 -9.38 -8.29 3.87
N ARG A 6 -8.97 -8.52 5.13
CA ARG A 6 -7.64 -8.14 5.64
C ARG A 6 -6.53 -8.96 4.97
N TYR A 7 -6.71 -10.27 4.76
CA TYR A 7 -5.75 -11.07 4.00
C TYR A 7 -5.62 -10.60 2.55
N ILE A 8 -6.78 -10.32 1.90
CA ILE A 8 -6.79 -9.76 0.55
C ILE A 8 -6.07 -8.40 0.52
N TYR A 9 -6.34 -7.53 1.49
CA TYR A 9 -5.69 -6.24 1.59
C TYR A 9 -4.16 -6.36 1.68
N VAL A 10 -3.67 -7.24 2.54
CA VAL A 10 -2.24 -7.48 2.69
C VAL A 10 -1.64 -8.05 1.40
N GLY A 11 -2.30 -9.03 0.77
CA GLY A 11 -1.87 -9.57 -0.51
C GLY A 11 -1.79 -8.48 -1.59
N LEU A 12 -2.82 -7.64 -1.70
CA LEU A 12 -2.85 -6.52 -2.65
C LEU A 12 -1.75 -5.49 -2.38
N ALA A 13 -1.45 -5.18 -1.10
CA ALA A 13 -0.38 -4.24 -0.75
C ALA A 13 1.00 -4.74 -1.20
N TRP A 14 1.27 -6.04 -1.10
CA TRP A 14 2.50 -6.64 -1.62
C TRP A 14 2.51 -6.75 -3.14
N THR A 15 1.36 -7.05 -3.76
CA THR A 15 1.20 -7.09 -5.23
C THR A 15 1.46 -5.72 -5.82
N GLU A 16 0.94 -4.64 -5.21
CA GLU A 16 1.20 -3.27 -5.64
C GLU A 16 2.70 -2.95 -5.63
N LEU A 17 3.41 -3.35 -4.57
CA LEU A 17 4.86 -3.16 -4.52
C LEU A 17 5.56 -3.84 -5.71
N VAL A 18 5.19 -5.07 -6.03
CA VAL A 18 5.76 -5.79 -7.19
C VAL A 18 5.42 -5.08 -8.50
N PHE A 19 4.19 -4.60 -8.64
CA PHE A 19 3.74 -3.91 -9.85
C PHE A 19 4.52 -2.62 -10.12
N LEU A 20 4.96 -1.91 -9.08
CA LEU A 20 5.78 -0.69 -9.25
C LEU A 20 7.17 -0.98 -9.84
N PHE A 21 7.71 -2.19 -9.73
CA PHE A 21 8.98 -2.54 -10.36
C PHE A 21 8.85 -2.78 -11.86
N ILE A 22 7.66 -3.13 -12.37
CA ILE A 22 7.44 -3.43 -13.79
C ILE A 22 7.72 -2.20 -14.66
N PRO A 23 7.13 -1.01 -14.42
CA PRO A 23 7.44 0.18 -15.22
C PRO A 23 8.91 0.61 -15.08
N VAL A 24 9.55 0.40 -13.92
CA VAL A 24 10.99 0.67 -13.77
C VAL A 24 11.82 -0.22 -14.69
N PHE A 25 11.50 -1.52 -14.74
CA PHE A 25 12.15 -2.47 -15.65
C PHE A 25 11.93 -2.08 -17.12
N VAL A 26 10.69 -1.71 -17.50
CA VAL A 26 10.36 -1.31 -18.87
C VAL A 26 11.06 0.01 -19.26
N ALA A 27 11.26 0.94 -18.30
CA ALA A 27 12.09 2.13 -18.53
C ALA A 27 13.54 1.74 -18.84
N GLY A 28 14.10 0.76 -18.13
CA GLY A 28 15.40 0.18 -18.46
C GLY A 28 15.43 -0.42 -19.87
N MET A 29 14.39 -1.15 -20.28
CA MET A 29 14.25 -1.66 -21.65
C MET A 29 14.21 -0.51 -22.69
N ALA A 30 13.55 0.60 -22.37
CA ALA A 30 13.49 1.77 -23.24
C ALA A 30 14.87 2.44 -23.41
N LEU A 31 15.66 2.48 -22.36
CA LEU A 31 17.00 3.09 -22.37
C LEU A 31 18.05 2.22 -23.05
N PHE A 32 18.05 0.91 -22.80
CA PHE A 32 19.16 0.03 -23.16
C PHE A 32 18.88 -0.90 -24.34
N VAL A 33 17.60 -1.14 -24.69
CA VAL A 33 17.22 -2.08 -25.75
C VAL A 33 16.59 -1.36 -26.93
N ARG A 34 15.48 -0.65 -26.72
CA ARG A 34 14.76 0.02 -27.80
C ARG A 34 13.87 1.13 -27.29
N ASN A 35 14.00 2.33 -27.89
CA ASN A 35 13.27 3.54 -27.52
C ASN A 35 11.72 3.40 -27.57
N SER A 36 11.18 2.46 -28.38
CA SER A 36 9.72 2.24 -28.45
C SER A 36 9.09 1.75 -27.12
N TYR A 37 9.88 1.19 -26.20
CA TYR A 37 9.39 0.80 -24.87
C TYR A 37 8.96 1.97 -23.98
N TRP A 38 9.22 3.23 -24.36
CA TRP A 38 8.67 4.39 -23.63
C TRP A 38 7.14 4.45 -23.68
N SER A 39 6.52 4.02 -24.79
CA SER A 39 5.06 3.91 -24.87
C SER A 39 4.51 2.85 -23.92
N ASP A 40 5.19 1.70 -23.84
CA ASP A 40 4.82 0.61 -22.93
C ASP A 40 5.01 1.03 -21.48
N HIS A 41 6.13 1.71 -21.15
CA HIS A 41 6.36 2.28 -19.82
C HIS A 41 5.21 3.21 -19.40
N SER A 42 4.79 4.12 -20.28
CA SER A 42 3.68 5.03 -20.00
C SER A 42 2.37 4.29 -19.78
N ALA A 43 2.03 3.33 -20.66
CA ALA A 43 0.80 2.55 -20.55
C ALA A 43 0.76 1.72 -19.23
N ILE A 44 1.87 1.05 -18.91
CA ILE A 44 1.99 0.27 -17.68
C ILE A 44 1.92 1.18 -16.44
N GLY A 45 2.54 2.37 -16.49
CA GLY A 45 2.48 3.34 -15.40
C GLY A 45 1.04 3.74 -15.05
N TRP A 46 0.14 3.87 -16.03
CA TRP A 46 -1.28 4.09 -15.79
C TRP A 46 -1.98 2.86 -15.19
N ILE A 47 -1.62 1.66 -15.64
CA ILE A 47 -2.20 0.40 -15.15
C ILE A 47 -1.86 0.17 -13.68
N THR A 48 -0.69 0.58 -13.21
CA THR A 48 -0.30 0.46 -11.78
C THR A 48 -1.16 1.30 -10.83
N GLY A 49 -2.04 2.15 -11.31
CA GLY A 49 -3.05 2.83 -10.49
C GLY A 49 -4.26 1.97 -10.09
N TRP A 50 -4.57 0.91 -10.83
CA TRP A 50 -5.77 0.09 -10.58
C TRP A 50 -5.75 -0.71 -9.27
N PRO A 51 -4.64 -1.28 -8.80
CA PRO A 51 -4.61 -1.97 -7.51
C PRO A 51 -4.98 -1.07 -6.33
N PHE A 52 -4.79 0.25 -6.41
CA PHE A 52 -5.25 1.17 -5.36
C PHE A 52 -6.76 1.14 -5.17
N LEU A 53 -7.54 1.00 -6.24
CA LEU A 53 -9.00 0.85 -6.13
C LEU A 53 -9.36 -0.41 -5.34
N LEU A 54 -8.69 -1.52 -5.65
CA LEU A 54 -8.90 -2.78 -4.94
C LEU A 54 -8.47 -2.69 -3.48
N LEU A 55 -7.37 -1.98 -3.17
CA LEU A 55 -6.92 -1.69 -1.81
C LEU A 55 -7.95 -0.86 -1.03
N ILE A 56 -8.56 0.15 -1.66
CA ILE A 56 -9.63 0.95 -1.04
C ILE A 56 -10.80 0.03 -0.68
N ILE A 57 -11.30 -0.78 -1.63
CA ILE A 57 -12.44 -1.67 -1.42
C ILE A 57 -12.14 -2.68 -0.29
N ALA A 58 -10.99 -3.36 -0.38
CA ALA A 58 -10.56 -4.33 0.63
C ALA A 58 -10.35 -3.67 2.00
N GLY A 59 -9.84 -2.44 2.02
CA GLY A 59 -9.63 -1.65 3.24
C GLY A 59 -10.93 -1.27 3.91
N LEU A 60 -11.94 -0.84 3.15
CA LEU A 60 -13.28 -0.53 3.67
C LEU A 60 -13.95 -1.78 4.27
N VAL A 61 -13.95 -2.89 3.52
CA VAL A 61 -14.55 -4.16 3.98
C VAL A 61 -13.79 -4.75 5.17
N GLY A 62 -12.45 -4.61 5.17
CA GLY A 62 -11.56 -5.10 6.23
C GLY A 62 -11.55 -4.23 7.48
N TRP A 63 -12.13 -3.01 7.43
CA TRP A 63 -12.10 -2.00 8.49
C TRP A 63 -10.66 -1.75 8.98
N ILE A 64 -9.82 -1.33 8.05
CA ILE A 64 -8.42 -1.02 8.38
C ILE A 64 -8.32 0.16 9.34
N PRO A 65 -7.29 0.20 10.23
CA PRO A 65 -7.07 1.33 11.14
C PRO A 65 -6.88 2.65 10.38
N ARG A 66 -7.35 3.76 10.95
CA ARG A 66 -7.23 5.10 10.35
C ARG A 66 -5.79 5.46 9.95
N ARG A 67 -4.81 5.03 10.74
CA ARG A 67 -3.39 5.26 10.42
C ARG A 67 -2.98 4.58 9.12
N LEU A 68 -3.42 3.33 8.90
CA LEU A 68 -3.12 2.59 7.68
C LEU A 68 -3.89 3.18 6.48
N ALA A 69 -5.14 3.61 6.68
CA ALA A 69 -5.90 4.34 5.68
C ALA A 69 -5.23 5.66 5.26
N ALA A 70 -4.68 6.41 6.20
CA ALA A 70 -3.93 7.63 5.90
C ALA A 70 -2.67 7.35 5.05
N TRP A 71 -1.96 6.24 5.31
CA TRP A 71 -0.85 5.80 4.48
C TRP A 71 -1.30 5.45 3.07
N LEU A 72 -2.43 4.75 2.91
CA LEU A 72 -3.01 4.43 1.61
C LEU A 72 -3.35 5.70 0.83
N VAL A 73 -4.00 6.68 1.47
CA VAL A 73 -4.31 7.97 0.84
C VAL A 73 -3.02 8.69 0.41
N GLY A 74 -2.00 8.73 1.28
CA GLY A 74 -0.70 9.32 0.95
C GLY A 74 -0.03 8.64 -0.25
N MET A 75 -0.10 7.31 -0.35
CA MET A 75 0.39 6.55 -1.50
C MET A 75 -0.36 6.91 -2.79
N ILE A 76 -1.69 7.00 -2.74
CA ILE A 76 -2.52 7.36 -3.90
C ILE A 76 -2.16 8.76 -4.39
N LEU A 77 -2.04 9.72 -3.48
CA LEU A 77 -1.64 11.09 -3.83
C LEU A 77 -0.25 11.14 -4.44
N LEU A 78 0.70 10.40 -3.86
CA LEU A 78 2.07 10.33 -4.37
C LEU A 78 2.12 9.65 -5.74
N HIS A 79 1.37 8.56 -5.95
CA HIS A 79 1.27 7.88 -7.23
C HIS A 79 0.66 8.79 -8.30
N THR A 80 -0.42 9.52 -7.96
CA THR A 80 -1.05 10.48 -8.86
C THR A 80 -0.07 11.59 -9.25
N LEU A 81 0.64 12.17 -8.28
CA LEU A 81 1.67 13.16 -8.56
C LEU A 81 2.78 12.59 -9.45
N HIS A 82 3.28 11.39 -9.11
CA HIS A 82 4.31 10.70 -9.87
C HIS A 82 3.93 10.51 -11.35
N THR A 83 2.71 10.05 -11.63
CA THR A 83 2.22 9.81 -13.00
C THR A 83 1.95 11.11 -13.77
N LEU A 84 1.69 12.22 -13.08
CA LEU A 84 1.51 13.53 -13.71
C LEU A 84 2.84 14.24 -14.06
N LEU A 85 3.93 13.97 -13.35
CA LEU A 85 5.21 14.66 -13.56
C LEU A 85 5.71 14.65 -15.01
N PRO A 86 5.63 13.54 -15.77
CA PRO A 86 6.07 13.52 -17.16
C PRO A 86 5.26 14.44 -18.10
N SER A 87 4.02 14.80 -17.73
CA SER A 87 3.18 15.68 -18.54
C SER A 87 3.74 17.10 -18.63
N PHE A 88 4.57 17.51 -17.70
CA PHE A 88 5.19 18.85 -17.65
C PHE A 88 6.49 18.96 -18.46
N LYS A 89 6.90 17.90 -19.19
CA LYS A 89 8.21 17.89 -19.87
C LYS A 89 8.42 19.02 -20.88
N ALA A 90 7.36 19.53 -21.49
CA ALA A 90 7.45 20.61 -22.48
C ALA A 90 7.66 21.97 -21.82
N ASP A 91 6.93 22.25 -20.73
CA ASP A 91 6.88 23.57 -20.11
C ASP A 91 7.83 23.69 -18.90
N LEU A 92 8.00 22.60 -18.15
CA LEU A 92 8.78 22.54 -16.90
C LEU A 92 9.65 21.28 -16.87
N PRO A 93 10.69 21.15 -17.72
CA PRO A 93 11.50 19.92 -17.85
C PRO A 93 12.19 19.51 -16.55
N VAL A 94 12.59 20.48 -15.71
CA VAL A 94 13.21 20.21 -14.41
C VAL A 94 12.21 19.53 -13.47
N LEU A 95 10.93 19.92 -13.51
CA LEU A 95 9.88 19.27 -12.72
C LEU A 95 9.66 17.83 -13.19
N SER A 96 9.64 17.59 -14.49
CA SER A 96 9.55 16.23 -15.04
C SER A 96 10.76 15.36 -14.67
N ALA A 97 11.94 15.94 -14.49
CA ALA A 97 13.14 15.22 -14.04
C ALA A 97 13.03 14.69 -12.60
N VAL A 98 12.06 15.17 -11.81
CA VAL A 98 11.75 14.61 -10.47
C VAL A 98 11.07 13.25 -10.55
N HIS A 99 10.49 12.87 -11.71
CA HIS A 99 9.78 11.61 -11.89
C HIS A 99 10.59 10.35 -11.47
N PRO A 100 11.84 10.12 -11.85
CA PRO A 100 12.60 8.97 -11.41
C PRO A 100 12.83 8.98 -9.87
N VAL A 101 13.05 10.14 -9.28
CA VAL A 101 13.22 10.29 -7.82
C VAL A 101 11.94 9.95 -7.09
N SER A 102 10.82 10.45 -7.59
CA SER A 102 9.49 10.14 -7.01
C SER A 102 9.13 8.66 -7.14
N ALA A 103 9.62 7.93 -8.18
CA ALA A 103 9.47 6.48 -8.31
C ALA A 103 10.14 5.74 -7.16
N VAL A 104 11.39 6.08 -6.83
CA VAL A 104 12.11 5.48 -5.69
C VAL A 104 11.38 5.75 -4.39
N PHE A 105 10.91 6.98 -4.18
CA PHE A 105 10.16 7.34 -2.99
C PHE A 105 8.82 6.61 -2.91
N LEU A 106 8.10 6.44 -4.03
CA LEU A 106 6.85 5.69 -4.10
C LEU A 106 7.06 4.22 -3.72
N ILE A 107 8.11 3.57 -4.24
CA ILE A 107 8.47 2.19 -3.88
C ILE A 107 8.74 2.09 -2.37
N TRP A 108 9.49 3.03 -1.80
CA TRP A 108 9.79 3.03 -0.36
C TRP A 108 8.54 3.19 0.50
N VAL A 109 7.64 4.11 0.13
CA VAL A 109 6.36 4.35 0.83
C VAL A 109 5.47 3.12 0.72
N THR A 110 5.38 2.49 -0.47
CA THR A 110 4.59 1.28 -0.71
C THR A 110 5.13 0.09 0.09
N LEU A 111 6.44 -0.10 0.14
CA LEU A 111 7.07 -1.13 0.98
C LEU A 111 6.74 -0.91 2.48
N THR A 112 6.83 0.34 2.93
CA THR A 112 6.49 0.70 4.31
C THR A 112 5.03 0.41 4.62
N HIS A 113 4.13 0.74 3.68
CA HIS A 113 2.71 0.44 3.79
C HIS A 113 2.42 -1.07 3.85
N ALA A 114 3.00 -1.86 2.94
CA ALA A 114 2.84 -3.32 2.92
C ALA A 114 3.32 -3.98 4.22
N ARG A 115 4.48 -3.54 4.76
CA ARG A 115 4.97 -4.01 6.07
C ARG A 115 4.01 -3.67 7.21
N ARG A 116 3.43 -2.48 7.23
CA ARG A 116 2.43 -2.08 8.23
C ARG A 116 1.12 -2.86 8.07
N ALA A 117 0.70 -3.15 6.84
CA ALA A 117 -0.49 -3.95 6.56
C ALA A 117 -0.38 -5.36 7.16
N ASN A 118 0.81 -5.97 7.24
CA ASN A 118 1.00 -7.26 7.89
C ASN A 118 0.51 -7.29 9.34
N GLN A 119 0.53 -6.16 10.06
CA GLN A 119 0.04 -6.05 11.43
C GLN A 119 -1.46 -6.37 11.54
N LEU A 120 -2.24 -6.19 10.45
CA LEU A 120 -3.66 -6.57 10.42
C LEU A 120 -3.90 -8.07 10.66
N LEU A 121 -2.89 -8.89 10.38
CA LEU A 121 -2.95 -10.35 10.52
C LEU A 121 -2.49 -10.81 11.90
N LEU A 122 -1.76 -9.95 12.63
CA LEU A 122 -1.17 -10.24 13.94
C LEU A 122 -2.04 -9.78 15.11
N GLU A 123 -3.12 -8.99 14.86
CA GLU A 123 -4.02 -8.55 15.93
C GLU A 123 -4.64 -9.76 16.65
N PRO A 124 -4.45 -9.91 17.98
CA PRO A 124 -5.01 -11.00 18.75
C PRO A 124 -6.53 -10.97 18.62
N ARG A 125 -7.15 -12.16 18.59
CA ARG A 125 -8.60 -12.32 18.77
C ARG A 125 -8.99 -11.55 20.03
N GLY A 126 -9.78 -10.48 19.86
CA GLY A 126 -10.20 -9.61 20.94
C GLY A 126 -10.63 -10.40 22.17
N GLY A 127 -10.07 -10.02 23.30
CA GLY A 127 -10.32 -10.61 24.59
C GLY A 127 -11.77 -10.53 25.02
N SER A 128 -12.58 -11.51 24.62
CA SER A 128 -13.87 -11.81 25.24
C SER A 128 -13.75 -12.88 26.32
N ASP A 129 -12.58 -13.49 26.52
CA ASP A 129 -12.40 -14.56 27.51
C ASP A 129 -12.01 -14.07 28.90
N ASN A 130 -11.62 -12.80 29.07
CA ASN A 130 -11.27 -12.28 30.40
C ASN A 130 -12.49 -11.88 31.29
N MET A 131 -13.71 -12.06 30.78
CA MET A 131 -14.92 -11.70 31.55
C MET A 131 -15.61 -12.91 32.24
N LYS A 132 -14.93 -14.06 32.23
CA LYS A 132 -15.44 -15.29 32.91
C LYS A 132 -14.51 -15.81 34.00
N GLN A 133 -13.73 -14.92 34.62
CA GLN A 133 -13.11 -15.33 35.88
C GLN A 133 -14.14 -15.12 37.00
N PRO A 134 -14.73 -16.19 37.58
CA PRO A 134 -15.58 -16.04 38.77
C PRO A 134 -14.75 -15.41 39.87
N ALA A 135 -15.30 -14.41 40.55
CA ALA A 135 -14.71 -13.83 41.75
C ALA A 135 -14.31 -14.99 42.69
N GLN A 136 -13.01 -15.15 42.92
CA GLN A 136 -12.54 -16.02 43.98
C GLN A 136 -13.03 -15.41 45.30
N ILE A 137 -14.03 -16.04 45.88
CA ILE A 137 -14.49 -15.74 47.23
C ILE A 137 -13.35 -16.18 48.16
N GLU A 138 -12.60 -15.21 48.69
CA GLU A 138 -11.68 -15.49 49.79
C GLU A 138 -12.47 -15.99 51.00
N PRO A 139 -12.12 -17.14 51.62
CA PRO A 139 -12.74 -17.56 52.85
C PRO A 139 -12.29 -16.61 53.95
N SER A 140 -13.24 -15.89 54.55
CA SER A 140 -13.04 -15.11 55.76
C SER A 140 -12.65 -16.04 56.90
N THR A 141 -11.37 -16.05 57.29
CA THR A 141 -10.90 -16.59 58.55
C THR A 141 -11.36 -15.66 59.68
N GLN A 142 -12.52 -16.00 60.31
CA GLN A 142 -12.84 -15.50 61.62
C GLN A 142 -12.19 -16.40 62.66
N SER A 143 -11.36 -15.82 63.51
CA SER A 143 -11.00 -16.31 64.85
C SER A 143 -10.82 -15.13 65.77
#